data_900b16365790bfdf7218a16ba12d2b41
#
_entry.id   900b16365790bfdf7218a16ba12d2b41
#
_cell.length_a   1.000
_cell.length_b   1.000
_cell.length_c   1.000
_cell.angle_alpha   90.00
_cell.angle_beta   90.00
_cell.angle_gamma   90.00
#
_symmetry.space_group_name_H-M   'P 1'
#
loop_
_entity.id
_entity.type
_entity.pdbx_description
1 polymer ?
#
loop_
_entity_poly.entity_id
_entity_poly.type
_entity_poly.pdbx_seq_one_letter_code
_entity_poly.pdbx_strand_id
1 'polypeptide(L)'
;APSGGKGKRGTLLSIDIDRLRIISIDLTQEHLLHGAVTNLLGQPLRHAEVTLNTGSFVSVDVIIELIEKMLGMSDGEVIGIGVASPGVVDNGVVRSSTMRGWNNLDLSTPIAEHFGLEVNVSNDATAAMLTERFFGQGGPNMLFVRIERGIGSAILLSDTPVIGELHAAGELGHISIDLDGPLCPCGKHGCLETMISGTALKKQLSAADVEQHQGILARAGRYLG
;
A
#
# COMPACT_ATOMS: atom_id res chain seq x y z
N ALA A 1 -45.99 -27.22 29.77
CA ALA A 1 -45.26 -27.38 28.53
C ALA A 1 -45.31 -26.07 27.74
N PRO A 2 -44.19 -25.44 27.37
CA PRO A 2 -44.27 -24.25 26.52
C PRO A 2 -44.57 -24.68 25.08
N SER A 3 -45.64 -24.12 24.54
CA SER A 3 -46.07 -24.27 23.14
C SER A 3 -45.00 -23.69 22.23
N GLY A 4 -44.29 -24.54 21.53
CA GLY A 4 -43.31 -24.15 20.51
C GLY A 4 -43.99 -23.47 19.34
N GLY A 5 -43.98 -22.14 19.30
CA GLY A 5 -44.36 -21.37 18.12
C GLY A 5 -43.43 -21.74 16.96
N LYS A 6 -44.02 -22.24 15.85
CA LYS A 6 -43.32 -22.38 14.58
C LYS A 6 -43.01 -20.98 14.01
N GLY A 7 -41.95 -20.35 14.49
CA GLY A 7 -41.42 -19.16 13.85
C GLY A 7 -40.94 -19.52 12.43
N LYS A 8 -41.13 -18.59 11.47
CA LYS A 8 -40.54 -18.71 10.13
C LYS A 8 -39.04 -18.93 10.27
N ARG A 9 -38.51 -19.96 9.63
CA ARG A 9 -37.05 -20.18 9.57
C ARG A 9 -36.40 -18.94 9.00
N GLY A 10 -35.42 -18.35 9.67
CA GLY A 10 -34.62 -17.28 9.13
C GLY A 10 -33.91 -17.75 7.85
N THR A 11 -33.94 -16.92 6.83
CA THR A 11 -33.14 -17.14 5.60
C THR A 11 -31.77 -16.52 5.86
N LEU A 12 -30.71 -17.30 5.77
CA LEU A 12 -29.36 -16.79 5.78
C LEU A 12 -29.08 -16.17 4.42
N LEU A 13 -28.64 -14.91 4.42
CA LEU A 13 -28.16 -14.23 3.23
C LEU A 13 -26.63 -14.25 3.28
N SER A 14 -26.00 -14.54 2.15
CA SER A 14 -24.56 -14.43 1.96
C SER A 14 -24.26 -13.65 0.68
N ILE A 15 -23.13 -12.95 0.68
CA ILE A 15 -22.65 -12.31 -0.53
C ILE A 15 -21.99 -13.39 -1.39
N ASP A 16 -22.28 -13.39 -2.68
CA ASP A 16 -21.62 -14.24 -3.65
C ASP A 16 -20.24 -13.61 -3.97
N ILE A 17 -19.22 -14.12 -3.30
CA ILE A 17 -17.84 -13.64 -3.42
C ILE A 17 -17.23 -13.93 -4.80
N ASP A 18 -17.79 -14.89 -5.53
CA ASP A 18 -17.27 -15.33 -6.82
C ASP A 18 -17.90 -14.56 -8.00
N ARG A 19 -18.94 -13.78 -7.74
CA ARG A 19 -19.61 -12.98 -8.77
C ARG A 19 -18.98 -11.60 -8.95
N LEU A 20 -18.57 -10.97 -7.85
CA LEU A 20 -18.08 -9.60 -7.84
C LEU A 20 -16.56 -9.54 -7.88
N ARG A 21 -16.03 -8.53 -8.55
CA ARG A 21 -14.58 -8.31 -8.74
C ARG A 21 -14.19 -6.91 -8.32
N ILE A 22 -12.95 -6.79 -7.89
CA ILE A 22 -12.27 -5.51 -7.66
C ILE A 22 -11.00 -5.51 -8.50
N ILE A 23 -10.71 -4.39 -9.14
CA ILE A 23 -9.41 -4.17 -9.77
C ILE A 23 -8.50 -3.50 -8.74
N SER A 24 -7.33 -4.09 -8.56
CA SER A 24 -6.31 -3.60 -7.65
C SER A 24 -5.07 -3.21 -8.45
N ILE A 25 -4.60 -1.98 -8.26
CA ILE A 25 -3.41 -1.44 -8.93
C ILE A 25 -2.36 -1.10 -7.87
N ASP A 26 -1.15 -1.61 -8.06
CA ASP A 26 0.00 -1.32 -7.22
C ASP A 26 1.01 -0.47 -8.00
N LEU A 27 1.27 0.73 -7.51
CA LEU A 27 2.19 1.72 -8.08
C LEU A 27 3.50 1.83 -7.27
N THR A 28 3.77 0.91 -6.36
CA THR A 28 4.86 1.05 -5.36
C THR A 28 6.22 0.60 -5.86
N GLN A 29 6.28 -0.10 -6.99
CA GLN A 29 7.56 -0.58 -7.55
C GLN A 29 8.09 0.38 -8.61
N GLU A 30 9.37 0.74 -8.53
CA GLU A 30 9.99 1.75 -9.39
C GLU A 30 9.91 1.43 -10.88
N HIS A 31 10.14 0.17 -11.24
CA HIS A 31 10.25 -0.28 -12.64
C HIS A 31 9.05 -1.08 -13.11
N LEU A 32 7.98 -1.14 -12.31
CA LEU A 32 6.87 -2.02 -12.59
C LEU A 32 5.57 -1.44 -12.04
N LEU A 33 4.49 -1.57 -12.78
CA LEU A 33 3.13 -1.40 -12.30
C LEU A 33 2.46 -2.76 -12.30
N HIS A 34 1.79 -3.09 -11.21
CA HIS A 34 1.01 -4.31 -11.10
C HIS A 34 -0.48 -4.01 -11.14
N GLY A 35 -1.21 -4.82 -11.91
CA GLY A 35 -2.66 -4.87 -11.87
C GLY A 35 -3.13 -6.28 -11.52
N ALA A 36 -4.18 -6.37 -10.72
CA ALA A 36 -4.83 -7.63 -10.40
C ALA A 36 -6.35 -7.48 -10.44
N VAL A 37 -7.04 -8.54 -10.90
CA VAL A 37 -8.48 -8.75 -10.66
C VAL A 37 -8.60 -9.64 -9.44
N THR A 38 -9.30 -9.18 -8.41
CA THR A 38 -9.50 -9.93 -7.17
C THR A 38 -10.98 -10.25 -6.96
N ASN A 39 -11.26 -11.27 -6.15
CA ASN A 39 -12.58 -11.47 -5.57
C ASN A 39 -12.77 -10.59 -4.32
N LEU A 40 -13.94 -10.66 -3.67
CA LEU A 40 -14.22 -9.87 -2.47
C LEU A 40 -13.39 -10.29 -1.23
N LEU A 41 -12.68 -11.40 -1.29
CA LEU A 41 -11.72 -11.82 -0.26
C LEU A 41 -10.29 -11.34 -0.52
N GLY A 42 -10.10 -10.46 -1.52
CA GLY A 42 -8.78 -9.95 -1.88
C GLY A 42 -7.88 -10.99 -2.55
N GLN A 43 -8.40 -12.16 -2.94
CA GLN A 43 -7.62 -13.19 -3.61
C GLN A 43 -7.41 -12.82 -5.08
N PRO A 44 -6.16 -12.75 -5.57
CA PRO A 44 -5.89 -12.44 -6.96
C PRO A 44 -6.28 -13.60 -7.88
N LEU A 45 -7.14 -13.30 -8.86
CA LEU A 45 -7.64 -14.26 -9.85
C LEU A 45 -6.91 -14.14 -11.18
N ARG A 46 -6.57 -12.92 -11.56
CA ARG A 46 -5.79 -12.55 -12.75
C ARG A 46 -4.82 -11.45 -12.39
N HIS A 47 -3.71 -11.36 -13.08
CA HIS A 47 -2.75 -10.28 -12.91
C HIS A 47 -2.12 -9.89 -14.25
N ALA A 48 -1.66 -8.66 -14.33
CA ALA A 48 -0.83 -8.16 -15.40
C ALA A 48 0.17 -7.13 -14.86
N GLU A 49 1.21 -6.95 -15.63
CA GLU A 49 2.31 -6.05 -15.29
C GLU A 49 2.59 -5.14 -16.48
N VAL A 50 3.07 -3.93 -16.16
CA VAL A 50 3.63 -2.98 -17.12
C VAL A 50 5.02 -2.64 -16.66
N THR A 51 6.03 -3.04 -17.44
CA THR A 51 7.42 -2.68 -17.17
C THR A 51 7.66 -1.23 -17.56
N LEU A 52 8.29 -0.48 -16.67
CA LEU A 52 8.64 0.92 -16.87
C LEU A 52 10.13 1.05 -17.16
N ASN A 53 10.48 1.94 -18.09
CA ASN A 53 11.87 2.32 -18.28
C ASN A 53 12.36 3.17 -17.10
N THR A 54 13.65 3.05 -16.77
CA THR A 54 14.26 3.85 -15.70
C THR A 54 14.06 5.35 -15.96
N GLY A 55 13.50 6.06 -14.97
CA GLY A 55 13.24 7.49 -15.07
C GLY A 55 12.00 7.89 -15.89
N SER A 56 11.19 6.92 -16.34
CA SER A 56 9.94 7.24 -17.04
C SER A 56 8.94 7.87 -16.07
N PHE A 57 8.36 8.98 -16.50
CA PHE A 57 7.20 9.55 -15.83
C PHE A 57 5.98 8.63 -16.06
N VAL A 58 5.31 8.24 -14.98
CA VAL A 58 4.07 7.46 -15.06
C VAL A 58 2.91 8.45 -15.09
N SER A 59 2.26 8.58 -16.23
CA SER A 59 1.03 9.37 -16.38
C SER A 59 -0.20 8.57 -15.95
N VAL A 60 -1.31 9.28 -15.76
CA VAL A 60 -2.61 8.65 -15.47
C VAL A 60 -3.04 7.74 -16.62
N ASP A 61 -2.70 8.09 -17.86
CA ASP A 61 -3.07 7.31 -19.05
C ASP A 61 -2.49 5.89 -19.00
N VAL A 62 -1.23 5.75 -18.58
CA VAL A 62 -0.58 4.43 -18.43
C VAL A 62 -1.30 3.58 -17.36
N ILE A 63 -1.80 4.22 -16.32
CA ILE A 63 -2.58 3.54 -15.27
C ILE A 63 -3.95 3.13 -15.82
N ILE A 64 -4.60 3.99 -16.59
CA ILE A 64 -5.88 3.70 -17.27
C ILE A 64 -5.72 2.52 -18.21
N GLU A 65 -4.68 2.49 -19.05
CA GLU A 65 -4.39 1.36 -19.96
C GLU A 65 -4.22 0.03 -19.19
N LEU A 66 -3.56 0.06 -18.04
CA LEU A 66 -3.42 -1.13 -17.19
C LEU A 66 -4.78 -1.57 -16.62
N ILE A 67 -5.63 -0.63 -16.20
CA ILE A 67 -6.98 -0.91 -15.69
C ILE A 67 -7.86 -1.48 -16.82
N GLU A 68 -7.81 -0.92 -18.03
CA GLU A 68 -8.52 -1.46 -19.20
C GLU A 68 -8.15 -2.91 -19.48
N LYS A 69 -6.84 -3.20 -19.44
CA LYS A 69 -6.34 -4.57 -19.58
C LYS A 69 -6.89 -5.49 -18.49
N MET A 70 -6.96 -5.03 -17.24
CA MET A 70 -7.53 -5.79 -16.13
C MET A 70 -9.03 -6.02 -16.31
N LEU A 71 -9.78 -5.01 -16.75
CA LEU A 71 -11.20 -5.14 -17.07
C LEU A 71 -11.44 -6.20 -18.14
N GLY A 72 -10.62 -6.19 -19.20
CA GLY A 72 -10.69 -7.21 -20.27
C GLY A 72 -10.37 -8.63 -19.82
N MET A 73 -9.70 -8.81 -18.67
CA MET A 73 -9.36 -10.10 -18.07
C MET A 73 -10.38 -10.55 -17.02
N SER A 74 -11.30 -9.67 -16.61
CA SER A 74 -12.30 -9.96 -15.58
C SER A 74 -13.36 -10.91 -16.12
N ASP A 75 -13.70 -11.93 -15.34
CA ASP A 75 -14.75 -12.91 -15.59
C ASP A 75 -16.03 -12.66 -14.76
N GLY A 76 -16.09 -11.54 -14.04
CA GLY A 76 -17.20 -11.13 -13.19
C GLY A 76 -17.46 -9.63 -13.23
N GLU A 77 -18.51 -9.19 -12.52
CA GLU A 77 -18.89 -7.80 -12.42
C GLU A 77 -17.89 -7.01 -11.56
N VAL A 78 -17.22 -6.02 -12.14
CA VAL A 78 -16.28 -5.16 -11.41
C VAL A 78 -17.06 -4.05 -10.73
N ILE A 79 -16.90 -3.96 -9.39
CA ILE A 79 -17.63 -3.00 -8.56
C ILE A 79 -16.79 -1.80 -8.12
N GLY A 80 -15.47 -1.83 -8.35
CA GLY A 80 -14.58 -0.72 -7.97
C GLY A 80 -13.12 -0.99 -8.28
N ILE A 81 -12.33 0.06 -8.12
CA ILE A 81 -10.90 0.09 -8.39
C ILE A 81 -10.16 0.58 -7.15
N GLY A 82 -9.21 -0.20 -6.66
CA GLY A 82 -8.29 0.19 -5.58
C GLY A 82 -6.90 0.48 -6.14
N VAL A 83 -6.29 1.58 -5.73
CA VAL A 83 -4.94 1.98 -6.14
C VAL A 83 -4.06 2.19 -4.92
N ALA A 84 -2.99 1.41 -4.79
CA ALA A 84 -1.94 1.63 -3.80
C ALA A 84 -0.84 2.50 -4.41
N SER A 85 -0.63 3.68 -3.84
CA SER A 85 0.32 4.68 -4.33
C SER A 85 1.42 4.94 -3.31
N PRO A 86 2.67 5.07 -3.74
CA PRO A 86 3.72 5.56 -2.87
C PRO A 86 3.55 7.06 -2.60
N GLY A 87 3.88 7.49 -1.40
CA GLY A 87 3.84 8.90 -0.98
C GLY A 87 2.58 9.31 -0.25
N VAL A 88 2.40 10.59 -0.06
CA VAL A 88 1.27 11.18 0.68
C VAL A 88 0.05 11.26 -0.22
N VAL A 89 -1.05 10.63 0.20
CA VAL A 89 -2.32 10.61 -0.54
C VAL A 89 -3.41 11.30 0.28
N ASP A 90 -4.13 12.19 -0.36
CA ASP A 90 -5.26 12.93 0.20
C ASP A 90 -6.43 12.92 -0.77
N ASN A 91 -7.54 12.27 -0.40
CA ASN A 91 -8.77 12.21 -1.17
C ASN A 91 -8.56 11.87 -2.67
N GLY A 92 -7.74 10.85 -2.95
CA GLY A 92 -7.48 10.40 -4.32
C GLY A 92 -6.37 11.17 -5.07
N VAL A 93 -5.85 12.24 -4.46
CA VAL A 93 -4.75 13.05 -4.98
C VAL A 93 -3.44 12.65 -4.33
N VAL A 94 -2.43 12.29 -5.09
CA VAL A 94 -1.06 12.10 -4.59
C VAL A 94 -0.43 13.47 -4.40
N ARG A 95 -0.38 13.94 -3.15
CA ARG A 95 0.18 15.26 -2.80
C ARG A 95 1.66 15.36 -3.08
N SER A 96 2.38 14.29 -2.75
CA SER A 96 3.80 14.17 -3.04
C SER A 96 4.22 12.70 -3.10
N SER A 97 5.03 12.34 -4.08
CA SER A 97 5.71 11.06 -4.16
C SER A 97 7.12 11.26 -4.71
N THR A 98 8.11 11.18 -3.87
CA THR A 98 9.52 11.31 -4.28
C THR A 98 9.92 10.22 -5.26
N MET A 99 9.44 8.99 -5.04
CA MET A 99 9.76 7.85 -5.89
C MET A 99 9.22 8.01 -7.32
N ARG A 100 8.01 8.60 -7.48
CA ARG A 100 7.37 8.80 -8.79
C ARG A 100 7.59 10.20 -9.36
N GLY A 101 8.16 11.13 -8.60
CA GLY A 101 8.28 12.53 -9.00
C GLY A 101 6.92 13.23 -9.12
N TRP A 102 5.91 12.72 -8.46
CA TRP A 102 4.56 13.30 -8.52
C TRP A 102 4.38 14.40 -7.48
N ASN A 103 3.64 15.41 -7.87
CA ASN A 103 3.26 16.52 -7.00
C ASN A 103 1.83 16.97 -7.36
N ASN A 104 0.91 16.86 -6.41
CA ASN A 104 -0.53 17.16 -6.58
C ASN A 104 -1.15 16.48 -7.82
N LEU A 105 -0.86 15.20 -8.02
CA LEU A 105 -1.42 14.39 -9.11
C LEU A 105 -2.75 13.78 -8.67
N ASP A 106 -3.85 14.20 -9.28
CA ASP A 106 -5.14 13.55 -9.11
C ASP A 106 -5.18 12.24 -9.90
N LEU A 107 -5.32 11.13 -9.18
CA LEU A 107 -5.50 9.80 -9.77
C LEU A 107 -6.97 9.39 -9.78
N SER A 108 -7.71 9.77 -8.74
CA SER A 108 -9.07 9.27 -8.52
C SER A 108 -10.05 9.78 -9.54
N THR A 109 -10.10 11.11 -9.76
CA THR A 109 -11.10 11.72 -10.63
C THR A 109 -11.02 11.24 -12.08
N PRO A 110 -9.87 11.31 -12.77
CA PRO A 110 -9.81 10.89 -14.17
C PRO A 110 -10.06 9.39 -14.36
N ILE A 111 -9.65 8.55 -13.42
CA ILE A 111 -9.92 7.11 -13.47
C ILE A 111 -11.41 6.85 -13.26
N ALA A 112 -12.05 7.49 -12.28
CA ALA A 112 -13.47 7.32 -12.01
C ALA A 112 -14.34 7.80 -13.18
N GLU A 113 -14.00 8.94 -13.77
CA GLU A 113 -14.71 9.47 -14.95
C GLU A 113 -14.59 8.56 -16.16
N HIS A 114 -13.40 7.97 -16.38
CA HIS A 114 -13.15 7.08 -17.53
C HIS A 114 -13.95 5.76 -17.43
N PHE A 115 -14.01 5.17 -16.24
CA PHE A 115 -14.61 3.83 -16.07
C PHE A 115 -16.05 3.86 -15.52
N GLY A 116 -16.51 4.97 -14.96
CA GLY A 116 -17.80 5.03 -14.27
C GLY A 116 -17.87 4.16 -13.00
N LEU A 117 -16.70 3.86 -12.40
CA LEU A 117 -16.56 3.02 -11.21
C LEU A 117 -16.05 3.85 -10.04
N GLU A 118 -16.36 3.39 -8.82
CA GLU A 118 -15.74 3.96 -7.62
C GLU A 118 -14.24 3.66 -7.59
N VAL A 119 -13.43 4.69 -7.29
CA VAL A 119 -11.97 4.60 -7.23
C VAL A 119 -11.49 5.02 -5.85
N ASN A 120 -10.78 4.14 -5.19
CA ASN A 120 -10.10 4.45 -3.93
C ASN A 120 -8.60 4.44 -4.13
N VAL A 121 -7.94 5.56 -3.89
CA VAL A 121 -6.49 5.68 -3.91
C VAL A 121 -6.00 5.84 -2.48
N SER A 122 -5.08 4.99 -2.06
CA SER A 122 -4.53 4.99 -0.71
C SER A 122 -3.00 4.97 -0.74
N ASN A 123 -2.38 5.49 0.32
CA ASN A 123 -0.97 5.25 0.55
C ASN A 123 -0.70 3.74 0.68
N ASP A 124 0.42 3.28 0.18
CA ASP A 124 0.78 1.86 0.10
C ASP A 124 0.91 1.19 1.47
N ALA A 125 1.47 1.87 2.47
CA ALA A 125 1.54 1.32 3.83
C ALA A 125 0.14 1.24 4.48
N THR A 126 -0.72 2.23 4.22
CA THR A 126 -2.12 2.21 4.67
C THR A 126 -2.91 1.09 3.99
N ALA A 127 -2.76 0.89 2.69
CA ALA A 127 -3.39 -0.21 1.96
C ALA A 127 -2.93 -1.58 2.49
N ALA A 128 -1.63 -1.75 2.73
CA ALA A 128 -1.08 -2.98 3.29
C ALA A 128 -1.56 -3.22 4.74
N MET A 129 -1.65 -2.18 5.57
CA MET A 129 -2.22 -2.25 6.91
C MET A 129 -3.68 -2.71 6.90
N LEU A 130 -4.50 -2.16 6.01
CA LEU A 130 -5.89 -2.57 5.86
C LEU A 130 -6.01 -4.01 5.37
N THR A 131 -5.10 -4.44 4.48
CA THR A 131 -5.03 -5.84 4.04
C THR A 131 -4.76 -6.77 5.21
N GLU A 132 -3.80 -6.45 6.08
CA GLU A 132 -3.52 -7.22 7.29
C GLU A 132 -4.70 -7.22 8.26
N ARG A 133 -5.41 -6.09 8.37
CA ARG A 133 -6.60 -5.99 9.24
C ARG A 133 -7.76 -6.85 8.76
N PHE A 134 -8.07 -6.84 7.46
CA PHE A 134 -9.28 -7.49 6.93
C PHE A 134 -9.06 -8.92 6.45
N PHE A 135 -7.86 -9.25 6.02
CA PHE A 135 -7.53 -10.55 5.43
C PHE A 135 -6.43 -11.31 6.18
N GLY A 136 -5.71 -10.63 7.09
CA GLY A 136 -4.67 -11.21 7.93
C GLY A 136 -5.12 -11.45 9.37
N GLN A 137 -4.23 -11.19 10.31
CA GLN A 137 -4.46 -11.35 11.75
C GLN A 137 -4.45 -10.03 12.53
N GLY A 138 -4.45 -8.90 11.83
CA GLY A 138 -4.39 -7.58 12.42
C GLY A 138 -5.63 -7.24 13.26
N GLY A 139 -5.41 -6.63 14.45
CA GLY A 139 -6.47 -6.15 15.33
C GLY A 139 -7.01 -4.77 14.94
N PRO A 140 -8.08 -4.28 15.61
CA PRO A 140 -8.67 -2.98 15.35
C PRO A 140 -7.77 -1.79 15.76
N ASN A 141 -6.72 -2.05 16.54
CA ASN A 141 -5.69 -1.09 16.92
C ASN A 141 -4.33 -1.70 16.55
N MET A 142 -3.61 -1.06 15.66
CA MET A 142 -2.40 -1.61 15.08
C MET A 142 -1.44 -0.51 14.61
N LEU A 143 -0.16 -0.70 14.86
CA LEU A 143 0.91 -0.03 14.14
C LEU A 143 1.47 -1.02 13.12
N PHE A 144 1.29 -0.72 11.85
CA PHE A 144 1.85 -1.51 10.76
C PHE A 144 3.18 -0.88 10.31
N VAL A 145 4.22 -1.70 10.20
CA VAL A 145 5.54 -1.26 9.72
C VAL A 145 6.01 -2.23 8.63
N ARG A 146 6.33 -1.68 7.47
CA ARG A 146 6.88 -2.41 6.33
C ARG A 146 8.30 -1.94 6.06
N ILE A 147 9.25 -2.87 6.15
CA ILE A 147 10.67 -2.62 5.87
C ILE A 147 11.02 -3.37 4.59
N GLU A 148 11.16 -2.62 3.51
CA GLU A 148 11.55 -3.12 2.20
C GLU A 148 12.67 -2.25 1.64
N ARG A 149 12.54 -1.70 0.45
CA ARG A 149 13.48 -0.72 -0.12
C ARG A 149 13.57 0.54 0.75
N GLY A 150 12.43 1.02 1.21
CA GLY A 150 12.24 2.07 2.21
C GLY A 150 11.60 1.53 3.49
N ILE A 151 11.09 2.43 4.32
CA ILE A 151 10.31 2.14 5.51
C ILE A 151 8.98 2.89 5.43
N GLY A 152 7.91 2.15 5.19
CA GLY A 152 6.54 2.65 5.28
C GLY A 152 5.88 2.20 6.57
N SER A 153 4.99 3.01 7.10
CA SER A 153 4.18 2.62 8.26
C SER A 153 2.82 3.29 8.24
N ALA A 154 1.86 2.67 8.91
CA ALA A 154 0.50 3.16 9.04
C ALA A 154 -0.06 2.82 10.41
N ILE A 155 -0.99 3.63 10.90
CA ILE A 155 -1.60 3.49 12.21
C ILE A 155 -3.10 3.26 12.04
N LEU A 156 -3.63 2.24 12.72
CA LEU A 156 -5.05 1.95 12.81
C LEU A 156 -5.50 2.11 14.27
N LEU A 157 -6.55 2.88 14.50
CA LEU A 157 -7.17 3.02 15.82
C LEU A 157 -8.67 2.80 15.69
N SER A 158 -9.20 1.84 16.42
CA SER A 158 -10.62 1.47 16.41
C SER A 158 -11.16 1.28 14.98
N ASP A 159 -10.45 0.49 14.19
CA ASP A 159 -10.73 0.22 12.76
C ASP A 159 -10.69 1.45 11.83
N THR A 160 -10.15 2.58 12.31
CA THR A 160 -10.04 3.81 11.53
C THR A 160 -8.56 4.13 11.28
N PRO A 161 -8.11 4.25 10.02
CA PRO A 161 -6.76 4.71 9.72
C PRO A 161 -6.51 6.12 10.24
N VAL A 162 -5.39 6.32 10.92
CA VAL A 162 -4.95 7.64 11.36
C VAL A 162 -4.16 8.27 10.23
N ILE A 163 -4.72 9.28 9.60
CA ILE A 163 -4.11 9.97 8.45
C ILE A 163 -3.44 11.29 8.85
N GLY A 164 -3.86 11.91 9.96
CA GLY A 164 -3.39 13.23 10.40
C GLY A 164 -3.89 14.37 9.53
N GLU A 165 -3.70 15.60 9.98
CA GLU A 165 -4.16 16.81 9.27
C GLU A 165 -3.46 17.01 7.92
N LEU A 166 -2.20 16.63 7.82
CA LEU A 166 -1.40 16.72 6.60
C LEU A 166 -1.31 15.40 5.81
N HIS A 167 -2.17 14.43 6.10
CA HIS A 167 -2.21 13.09 5.50
C HIS A 167 -0.87 12.34 5.56
N ALA A 168 0.00 12.68 6.52
CA ALA A 168 1.34 12.12 6.71
C ALA A 168 1.52 11.46 8.09
N ALA A 169 0.44 11.03 8.73
CA ALA A 169 0.57 10.25 9.96
C ALA A 169 1.19 8.88 9.64
N GLY A 170 2.02 8.39 10.55
CA GLY A 170 2.68 7.11 10.35
C GLY A 170 4.01 7.17 9.60
N GLU A 171 4.56 8.34 9.27
CA GLU A 171 5.85 8.50 8.58
C GLU A 171 7.05 8.13 9.49
N LEU A 172 7.01 6.90 10.07
CA LEU A 172 8.02 6.39 11.00
C LEU A 172 9.41 6.31 10.37
N GLY A 173 9.47 5.96 9.08
CA GLY A 173 10.72 5.90 8.32
C GLY A 173 11.50 7.22 8.33
N HIS A 174 10.81 8.35 8.50
CA HIS A 174 11.39 9.69 8.49
C HIS A 174 11.59 10.30 9.88
N ILE A 175 11.51 9.53 10.95
CA ILE A 175 11.95 9.96 12.29
C ILE A 175 13.48 9.93 12.32
N SER A 176 14.12 11.07 12.68
CA SER A 176 15.57 11.13 12.90
C SER A 176 15.93 10.40 14.18
N ILE A 177 16.70 9.32 14.04
CA ILE A 177 17.22 8.52 15.17
C ILE A 177 18.71 8.76 15.42
N ASP A 178 19.37 9.47 14.51
CA ASP A 178 20.78 9.87 14.62
C ASP A 178 20.96 11.19 13.88
N LEU A 179 21.18 12.28 14.63
CA LEU A 179 21.31 13.63 14.05
C LEU A 179 22.56 13.80 13.18
N ASP A 180 23.60 13.00 13.42
CA ASP A 180 24.84 12.97 12.63
C ASP A 180 24.78 11.91 11.52
N GLY A 181 23.65 11.24 11.35
CA GLY A 181 23.43 10.19 10.38
C GLY A 181 23.32 10.69 8.93
N PRO A 182 23.16 9.78 7.97
CA PRO A 182 23.08 10.11 6.54
C PRO A 182 21.96 11.10 6.22
N LEU A 183 22.18 11.95 5.21
CA LEU A 183 21.14 12.81 4.66
C LEU A 183 20.03 11.98 4.04
N CYS A 184 18.79 12.23 4.45
CA CYS A 184 17.59 11.62 3.89
C CYS A 184 17.03 12.48 2.74
N PRO A 185 16.42 11.89 1.69
CA PRO A 185 15.73 12.64 0.64
C PRO A 185 14.63 13.58 1.17
N CYS A 186 14.09 13.34 2.37
CA CYS A 186 13.14 14.25 3.02
C CYS A 186 13.78 15.55 3.57
N GLY A 187 15.10 15.71 3.45
CA GLY A 187 15.86 16.88 3.92
C GLY A 187 16.40 16.77 5.35
N LYS A 188 16.03 15.75 6.12
CA LYS A 188 16.53 15.50 7.49
C LYS A 188 17.75 14.59 7.48
N HIS A 189 18.51 14.56 8.56
CA HIS A 189 19.60 13.62 8.78
C HIS A 189 19.18 12.45 9.66
N GLY A 190 19.77 11.27 9.41
CA GLY A 190 19.66 10.08 10.22
C GLY A 190 18.24 9.56 10.42
N CYS A 191 17.40 9.70 9.40
CA CYS A 191 16.10 9.08 9.40
C CYS A 191 16.21 7.56 9.54
N LEU A 192 15.28 6.93 10.24
CA LEU A 192 15.24 5.47 10.42
C LEU A 192 15.42 4.73 9.09
N GLU A 193 14.77 5.22 8.04
CA GLU A 193 14.87 4.67 6.68
C GLU A 193 16.30 4.66 6.15
N THR A 194 17.08 5.73 6.36
CA THR A 194 18.47 5.81 5.91
C THR A 194 19.41 4.88 6.68
N MET A 195 18.96 4.40 7.84
CA MET A 195 19.75 3.54 8.73
C MET A 195 19.47 2.06 8.53
N ILE A 196 18.20 1.66 8.35
CA ILE A 196 17.79 0.25 8.41
C ILE A 196 16.85 -0.21 7.29
N SER A 197 16.53 0.62 6.30
CA SER A 197 15.79 0.12 5.13
C SER A 197 16.59 -0.97 4.40
N GLY A 198 15.91 -1.80 3.62
CA GLY A 198 16.58 -2.83 2.82
C GLY A 198 17.66 -2.26 1.90
N THR A 199 17.42 -1.08 1.32
CA THR A 199 18.43 -0.36 0.52
C THR A 199 19.62 0.07 1.37
N ALA A 200 19.38 0.63 2.56
CA ALA A 200 20.44 1.07 3.47
C ALA A 200 21.25 -0.11 3.99
N LEU A 201 20.60 -1.20 4.40
CA LEU A 201 21.26 -2.42 4.87
C LEU A 201 22.08 -3.07 3.75
N LYS A 202 21.52 -3.19 2.55
CA LYS A 202 22.27 -3.74 1.39
C LYS A 202 23.55 -2.94 1.12
N LYS A 203 23.47 -1.61 1.17
CA LYS A 203 24.64 -0.74 1.00
C LYS A 203 25.67 -0.95 2.10
N GLN A 204 25.26 -1.01 3.38
CA GLN A 204 26.15 -1.22 4.52
C GLN A 204 26.83 -2.61 4.46
N LEU A 205 26.06 -3.66 4.17
CA LEU A 205 26.58 -5.03 4.07
C LEU A 205 27.54 -5.20 2.90
N SER A 206 27.26 -4.55 1.75
CA SER A 206 28.16 -4.62 0.58
C SER A 206 29.49 -3.86 0.78
N ALA A 207 29.53 -2.89 1.71
CA ALA A 207 30.72 -2.11 2.01
C ALA A 207 31.54 -2.66 3.19
N ALA A 208 31.05 -3.71 3.86
CA ALA A 208 31.64 -4.28 5.07
C ALA A 208 32.14 -5.72 4.83
N ASP A 209 33.14 -6.14 5.60
CA ASP A 209 33.57 -7.52 5.63
C ASP A 209 32.49 -8.42 6.25
N VAL A 210 32.45 -9.69 5.83
CA VAL A 210 31.43 -10.67 6.27
C VAL A 210 31.37 -10.79 7.80
N GLU A 211 32.49 -10.68 8.48
CA GLU A 211 32.59 -10.71 9.95
C GLU A 211 31.82 -9.57 10.63
N GLN A 212 31.64 -8.43 9.96
CA GLN A 212 30.92 -7.25 10.46
C GLN A 212 29.42 -7.31 10.22
N HIS A 213 28.94 -8.20 9.35
CA HIS A 213 27.53 -8.26 8.94
C HIS A 213 26.59 -8.48 10.12
N GLN A 214 26.95 -9.39 11.05
CA GLN A 214 26.14 -9.66 12.23
C GLN A 214 26.00 -8.42 13.12
N GLY A 215 27.07 -7.62 13.26
CA GLY A 215 27.05 -6.36 14.03
C GLY A 215 26.16 -5.30 13.38
N ILE A 216 26.16 -5.21 12.04
CA ILE A 216 25.29 -4.30 11.28
C ILE A 216 23.82 -4.68 11.50
N LEU A 217 23.46 -5.95 11.34
CA LEU A 217 22.09 -6.44 11.52
C LEU A 217 21.61 -6.29 12.98
N ALA A 218 22.49 -6.59 13.96
CA ALA A 218 22.17 -6.40 15.37
C ALA A 218 21.93 -4.93 15.72
N ARG A 219 22.68 -3.99 15.12
CA ARG A 219 22.45 -2.56 15.28
C ARG A 219 21.11 -2.16 14.66
N ALA A 220 20.81 -2.63 13.46
CA ALA A 220 19.52 -2.37 12.82
C ALA A 220 18.35 -2.88 13.68
N GLY A 221 18.45 -4.06 14.27
CA GLY A 221 17.44 -4.59 15.19
C GLY A 221 17.21 -3.69 16.42
N ARG A 222 18.29 -3.12 16.99
CA ARG A 222 18.15 -2.18 18.14
C ARG A 222 17.45 -0.86 17.79
N TYR A 223 17.42 -0.46 16.54
CA TYR A 223 16.66 0.73 16.13
C TYR A 223 15.15 0.47 15.98
N LEU A 224 14.75 -0.80 15.96
CA LEU A 224 13.34 -1.20 15.92
C LEU A 224 12.75 -1.51 17.31
N GLY A 225 13.60 -1.75 18.30
CA GLY A 225 13.21 -2.05 19.68
C GLY A 225 13.86 -3.31 20.22
#